data_d4000ef742a86c8a3b67f7bc1dab8440
#
_entry.id   d4000ef742a86c8a3b67f7bc1dab8440
#
_cell.length_a   1.000
_cell.length_b   1.000
_cell.length_c   1.000
_cell.angle_alpha   90.00
_cell.angle_beta   90.00
_cell.angle_gamma   90.00
#
_symmetry.space_group_name_H-M   'P 1'
#
loop_
_entity.id
_entity.type
_entity.pdbx_description
1 polymer ?
#
loop_
_entity_poly.entity_id
_entity_poly.type
_entity_poly.pdbx_seq_one_letter_code
_entity_poly.pdbx_strand_id
1 'polypeptide(L)'
;VDDTDVKDENNILAQTPNTIYDKALEGRTELKIARTNLEIAQKNVAIAKGAFQPTLQGFYSFSSRVGYSDRVVGFQPNTSNTTYVVGYVEGTNQNVLQNNFSPVLGKALPFFDQFSDNKGHSFGAQLSIPIFHRFSVRNNVERSKVSLERSKIALEQQDLDLQRNVFTAFADAKGAL
;
A
#
# COMPACT_ATOMS: atom_id res chain seq x y z
N VAL A 1 -57.34 -23.71 -33.91
CA VAL A 1 -56.35 -22.68 -33.62
C VAL A 1 -56.59 -22.31 -32.19
N ASP A 2 -55.67 -22.79 -31.33
CA ASP A 2 -55.73 -22.67 -29.90
C ASP A 2 -55.32 -21.23 -29.53
N ASP A 3 -56.28 -20.44 -29.07
CA ASP A 3 -56.11 -19.09 -28.58
C ASP A 3 -55.59 -19.21 -27.17
N THR A 4 -54.24 -19.38 -27.06
CA THR A 4 -53.58 -19.30 -25.78
C THR A 4 -53.57 -17.86 -25.34
N ASP A 5 -54.58 -17.49 -24.55
CA ASP A 5 -54.66 -16.30 -23.73
C ASP A 5 -53.35 -16.15 -22.96
N VAL A 6 -52.40 -15.42 -23.49
CA VAL A 6 -51.22 -14.99 -22.78
C VAL A 6 -51.69 -14.00 -21.72
N LYS A 7 -52.06 -14.52 -20.55
CA LYS A 7 -52.33 -13.72 -19.38
C LYS A 7 -51.01 -12.98 -19.02
N ASP A 8 -50.96 -11.73 -19.49
CA ASP A 8 -49.92 -10.80 -19.13
C ASP A 8 -50.07 -10.45 -17.63
N GLU A 9 -49.53 -11.30 -16.76
CA GLU A 9 -49.66 -11.16 -15.31
C GLU A 9 -49.09 -9.82 -14.78
N ASN A 10 -48.35 -9.03 -15.58
CA ASN A 10 -47.74 -7.77 -15.16
C ASN A 10 -48.27 -6.53 -15.87
N ASN A 11 -49.21 -6.65 -16.83
CA ASN A 11 -49.79 -5.54 -17.60
C ASN A 11 -48.79 -4.39 -17.89
N ILE A 12 -47.57 -4.76 -18.38
CA ILE A 12 -46.47 -3.83 -18.63
C ILE A 12 -46.87 -2.74 -19.62
N LEU A 13 -47.73 -3.09 -20.58
CA LEU A 13 -48.22 -2.17 -21.61
C LEU A 13 -49.29 -1.19 -21.10
N ALA A 14 -49.87 -1.45 -19.92
CA ALA A 14 -50.74 -0.49 -19.24
C ALA A 14 -49.97 0.55 -18.41
N GLN A 15 -48.68 0.33 -18.19
CA GLN A 15 -47.82 1.31 -17.50
C GLN A 15 -47.33 2.39 -18.48
N THR A 16 -47.00 3.54 -17.96
CA THR A 16 -46.38 4.59 -18.80
C THR A 16 -44.87 4.28 -18.99
N PRO A 17 -44.26 4.68 -20.12
CA PRO A 17 -42.84 4.52 -20.34
C PRO A 17 -41.98 5.09 -19.20
N ASN A 18 -42.42 6.19 -18.60
CA ASN A 18 -41.72 6.81 -17.46
C ASN A 18 -41.73 5.90 -16.22
N THR A 19 -42.85 5.22 -15.92
CA THR A 19 -42.90 4.30 -14.76
C THR A 19 -41.97 3.10 -14.95
N ILE A 20 -41.84 2.60 -16.17
CA ILE A 20 -40.91 1.52 -16.53
C ILE A 20 -39.48 2.01 -16.39
N TYR A 21 -39.20 3.22 -16.87
CA TYR A 21 -37.88 3.84 -16.72
C TYR A 21 -37.48 4.03 -15.26
N ASP A 22 -38.37 4.55 -14.41
CA ASP A 22 -38.10 4.73 -12.98
C ASP A 22 -37.77 3.41 -12.26
N LYS A 23 -38.49 2.34 -12.57
CA LYS A 23 -38.17 0.99 -12.07
C LYS A 23 -36.83 0.48 -12.58
N ALA A 24 -36.51 0.76 -13.85
CA ALA A 24 -35.23 0.37 -14.45
C ALA A 24 -34.04 1.12 -13.84
N LEU A 25 -34.21 2.39 -13.43
CA LEU A 25 -33.18 3.18 -12.73
C LEU A 25 -32.67 2.52 -11.45
N GLU A 26 -33.55 1.83 -10.72
CA GLU A 26 -33.19 1.13 -9.47
C GLU A 26 -32.58 -0.25 -9.74
N GLY A 27 -33.05 -0.93 -10.78
CA GLY A 27 -32.73 -2.33 -11.05
C GLY A 27 -31.48 -2.55 -11.90
N ARG A 28 -31.17 -1.64 -12.83
CA ARG A 28 -30.12 -1.83 -13.85
C ARG A 28 -28.71 -1.81 -13.29
N THR A 29 -28.00 -2.90 -13.54
CA THR A 29 -26.61 -3.10 -13.07
C THR A 29 -25.64 -2.10 -13.70
N GLU A 30 -25.86 -1.73 -14.97
CA GLU A 30 -25.03 -0.78 -15.71
C GLU A 30 -25.02 0.59 -15.03
N LEU A 31 -26.17 1.08 -14.56
CA LEU A 31 -26.25 2.34 -13.83
C LEU A 31 -25.62 2.25 -12.45
N LYS A 32 -25.75 1.11 -11.75
CA LYS A 32 -25.06 0.88 -10.48
C LYS A 32 -23.55 0.94 -10.65
N ILE A 33 -23.03 0.30 -11.71
CA ILE A 33 -21.60 0.35 -12.04
C ILE A 33 -21.18 1.80 -12.35
N ALA A 34 -21.93 2.54 -13.15
CA ALA A 34 -21.60 3.92 -13.49
C ALA A 34 -21.61 4.84 -12.26
N ARG A 35 -22.59 4.70 -11.35
CA ARG A 35 -22.63 5.42 -10.07
C ARG A 35 -21.44 5.07 -9.18
N THR A 36 -21.08 3.79 -9.08
CA THR A 36 -19.90 3.35 -8.30
C THR A 36 -18.61 3.90 -8.90
N ASN A 37 -18.47 3.91 -10.24
CA ASN A 37 -17.32 4.50 -10.91
C ASN A 37 -17.21 6.01 -10.66
N LEU A 38 -18.33 6.72 -10.60
CA LEU A 38 -18.36 8.13 -10.23
C LEU A 38 -17.88 8.33 -8.79
N GLU A 39 -18.35 7.51 -7.85
CA GLU A 39 -17.91 7.57 -6.46
C GLU A 39 -16.41 7.28 -6.33
N ILE A 40 -15.89 6.28 -7.03
CA ILE A 40 -14.45 5.98 -7.09
C ILE A 40 -13.67 7.20 -7.60
N ALA A 41 -14.14 7.85 -8.67
CA ALA A 41 -13.49 9.03 -9.21
C ALA A 41 -13.51 10.22 -8.22
N GLN A 42 -14.58 10.40 -7.44
CA GLN A 42 -14.63 11.39 -6.35
C GLN A 42 -13.60 11.10 -5.26
N LYS A 43 -13.48 9.84 -4.82
CA LYS A 43 -12.47 9.43 -3.84
C LYS A 43 -11.06 9.61 -4.36
N ASN A 44 -10.81 9.34 -5.65
CA ASN A 44 -9.51 9.55 -6.27
C ASN A 44 -9.08 11.03 -6.27
N VAL A 45 -10.01 11.97 -6.43
CA VAL A 45 -9.71 13.41 -6.26
C VAL A 45 -9.33 13.72 -4.80
N ALA A 46 -10.02 13.13 -3.83
CA ALA A 46 -9.69 13.30 -2.41
C ALA A 46 -8.30 12.73 -2.07
N ILE A 47 -7.98 11.54 -2.59
CA ILE A 47 -6.65 10.90 -2.43
C ILE A 47 -5.56 11.78 -3.05
N ALA A 48 -5.78 12.30 -4.28
CA ALA A 48 -4.81 13.18 -4.94
C ALA A 48 -4.56 14.46 -4.14
N LYS A 49 -5.61 15.03 -3.52
CA LYS A 49 -5.48 16.20 -2.61
C LYS A 49 -4.72 15.84 -1.33
N GLY A 50 -4.86 14.61 -0.83
CA GLY A 50 -4.14 14.11 0.34
C GLY A 50 -2.62 14.17 0.19
N ALA A 51 -2.10 14.14 -1.04
CA ALA A 51 -0.65 14.26 -1.30
C ALA A 51 -0.06 15.64 -0.95
N PHE A 52 -0.87 16.64 -0.62
CA PHE A 52 -0.42 17.91 -0.04
C PHE A 52 -0.21 17.83 1.47
N GLN A 53 -0.71 16.79 2.13
CA GLN A 53 -0.66 16.67 3.58
C GLN A 53 0.62 15.99 4.06
N PRO A 54 1.07 16.28 5.28
CA PRO A 54 2.14 15.53 5.91
C PRO A 54 1.79 14.06 6.06
N THR A 55 2.78 13.19 5.90
CA THR A 55 2.66 11.76 6.17
C THR A 55 3.46 11.38 7.40
N LEU A 56 2.84 10.64 8.31
CA LEU A 56 3.48 10.07 9.48
C LEU A 56 3.55 8.54 9.31
N GLN A 57 4.77 8.00 9.38
CA GLN A 57 5.03 6.56 9.32
C GLN A 57 5.65 6.11 10.64
N GLY A 58 5.09 5.07 11.25
CA GLY A 58 5.70 4.36 12.36
C GLY A 58 6.35 3.07 11.87
N PHE A 59 7.48 2.69 12.45
CA PHE A 59 8.10 1.42 12.17
C PHE A 59 8.55 0.72 13.46
N TYR A 60 8.47 -0.59 13.45
CA TYR A 60 9.05 -1.48 14.43
C TYR A 60 9.85 -2.55 13.71
N SER A 61 11.06 -2.80 14.20
CA SER A 61 11.93 -3.84 13.66
C SER A 61 12.48 -4.69 14.81
N PHE A 62 12.39 -5.99 14.62
CA PHE A 62 13.05 -6.98 15.47
C PHE A 62 14.16 -7.66 14.68
N SER A 63 15.35 -7.76 15.28
CA SER A 63 16.48 -8.45 14.66
C SER A 63 17.24 -9.24 15.71
N SER A 64 17.80 -10.36 15.29
CA SER A 64 18.78 -11.11 16.06
C SER A 64 19.86 -11.62 15.12
N ARG A 65 21.07 -11.77 15.64
CA ARG A 65 22.24 -12.26 14.89
C ARG A 65 22.82 -13.49 15.55
N VAL A 66 23.06 -14.53 14.75
CA VAL A 66 23.73 -15.75 15.16
C VAL A 66 24.95 -15.93 14.26
N GLY A 67 26.12 -16.21 14.86
CA GLY A 67 27.36 -16.49 14.15
C GLY A 67 28.03 -17.74 14.69
N TYR A 68 28.68 -18.50 13.81
CA TYR A 68 29.35 -19.75 14.18
C TYR A 68 30.88 -19.65 14.13
N SER A 69 31.42 -18.43 14.08
CA SER A 69 32.87 -18.19 14.21
C SER A 69 33.34 -18.32 15.63
N ASP A 70 34.59 -18.78 15.83
CA ASP A 70 35.22 -18.79 17.12
C ASP A 70 35.30 -17.38 17.71
N ARG A 71 35.11 -17.26 19.00
CA ARG A 71 35.12 -15.98 19.71
C ARG A 71 36.28 -15.91 20.67
N VAL A 72 36.80 -14.73 20.91
CA VAL A 72 37.76 -14.52 21.97
C VAL A 72 37.05 -14.64 23.32
N VAL A 73 37.42 -15.65 24.11
CA VAL A 73 36.86 -15.93 25.44
C VAL A 73 37.75 -15.42 26.56
N GLY A 74 38.97 -15.04 26.26
CA GLY A 74 39.93 -14.50 27.21
C GLY A 74 41.27 -14.20 26.58
N PHE A 75 42.24 -13.77 27.39
CA PHE A 75 43.60 -13.54 26.97
C PHE A 75 44.51 -14.31 27.92
N GLN A 76 45.55 -14.93 27.38
CA GLN A 76 46.60 -15.60 28.18
C GLN A 76 47.98 -15.04 27.82
N PRO A 77 48.93 -15.01 28.76
CA PRO A 77 50.30 -14.59 28.46
C PRO A 77 50.87 -15.45 27.34
N ASN A 78 51.49 -14.81 26.36
CA ASN A 78 52.17 -15.55 25.29
C ASN A 78 53.40 -16.21 25.83
N THR A 79 53.48 -17.56 25.75
CA THR A 79 54.59 -18.34 26.30
C THR A 79 55.85 -18.30 25.45
N SER A 80 55.71 -18.03 24.15
CA SER A 80 56.84 -17.97 23.19
C SER A 80 57.46 -16.57 23.14
N ASN A 81 56.67 -15.54 23.39
CA ASN A 81 57.11 -14.15 23.34
C ASN A 81 56.36 -13.36 24.42
N THR A 82 56.87 -13.41 25.68
CA THR A 82 56.16 -12.89 26.84
C THR A 82 56.04 -11.38 26.90
N THR A 83 56.93 -10.68 26.20
CA THR A 83 56.96 -9.20 26.16
C THR A 83 57.34 -8.72 24.79
N TYR A 84 56.89 -7.50 24.42
CA TYR A 84 57.33 -6.79 23.23
C TYR A 84 57.68 -5.34 23.57
N VAL A 85 58.59 -4.77 22.78
CA VAL A 85 59.03 -3.40 22.95
C VAL A 85 57.96 -2.43 22.44
N VAL A 86 57.47 -1.56 23.32
CA VAL A 86 56.47 -0.52 22.98
C VAL A 86 57.10 0.85 22.77
N GLY A 87 58.39 1.03 23.17
CA GLY A 87 59.10 2.28 23.01
C GLY A 87 60.46 2.22 23.69
N TYR A 88 61.12 3.37 23.69
CA TYR A 88 62.44 3.56 24.35
C TYR A 88 62.37 4.75 25.28
N VAL A 89 63.11 4.70 26.37
CA VAL A 89 63.25 5.83 27.30
C VAL A 89 64.21 6.83 26.68
N GLU A 90 63.79 8.08 26.53
CA GLU A 90 64.62 9.14 26.01
C GLU A 90 65.82 9.39 26.92
N GLY A 91 67.01 9.47 26.31
CA GLY A 91 68.29 9.68 27.02
C GLY A 91 69.04 8.43 27.49
N THR A 92 68.33 7.32 27.76
CA THR A 92 68.98 6.06 28.19
C THR A 92 68.87 4.95 27.14
N ASN A 93 68.06 5.09 26.11
CA ASN A 93 67.76 4.07 25.10
C ASN A 93 67.30 2.72 25.67
N GLN A 94 66.78 2.71 26.90
CA GLN A 94 66.28 1.50 27.51
C GLN A 94 64.92 1.15 26.92
N ASN A 95 64.70 -0.14 26.58
CA ASN A 95 63.43 -0.63 26.05
C ASN A 95 62.32 -0.55 27.09
N VAL A 96 61.19 0.03 26.72
CA VAL A 96 59.96 -0.09 27.48
C VAL A 96 59.21 -1.35 26.97
N LEU A 97 59.03 -2.33 27.85
CA LEU A 97 58.42 -3.62 27.52
C LEU A 97 56.96 -3.66 27.97
N GLN A 98 56.12 -4.24 27.17
CA GLN A 98 54.73 -4.55 27.52
C GLN A 98 54.53 -6.07 27.46
N ASN A 99 53.71 -6.61 28.36
CA ASN A 99 53.35 -8.04 28.36
C ASN A 99 52.56 -8.36 27.09
N ASN A 100 52.96 -9.43 26.43
CA ASN A 100 52.29 -9.94 25.22
C ASN A 100 51.27 -10.99 25.61
N PHE A 101 50.03 -10.76 25.19
CA PHE A 101 48.91 -11.68 25.42
C PHE A 101 48.39 -12.23 24.11
N SER A 102 48.10 -13.51 24.07
CA SER A 102 47.46 -14.18 22.96
C SER A 102 45.97 -14.40 23.27
N PRO A 103 45.09 -14.16 22.31
CA PRO A 103 43.67 -14.42 22.49
C PRO A 103 43.41 -15.92 22.64
N VAL A 104 42.61 -16.29 23.63
CA VAL A 104 42.06 -17.63 23.75
C VAL A 104 40.76 -17.71 23.00
N LEU A 105 40.71 -18.56 21.99
CA LEU A 105 39.52 -18.77 21.16
C LEU A 105 38.66 -19.87 21.80
N GLY A 106 37.39 -19.58 21.94
CA GLY A 106 36.35 -20.51 22.32
C GLY A 106 35.34 -20.71 21.20
N LYS A 107 34.65 -21.84 21.23
CA LYS A 107 33.57 -22.11 20.25
C LYS A 107 32.46 -21.10 20.37
N ALA A 108 31.72 -20.92 19.26
CA ALA A 108 30.51 -20.12 19.24
C ALA A 108 29.50 -20.63 20.28
N LEU A 109 28.74 -19.73 20.88
CA LEU A 109 27.63 -20.08 21.77
C LEU A 109 26.54 -20.88 21.02
N PRO A 110 25.73 -21.68 21.74
CA PRO A 110 24.53 -22.31 21.17
C PRO A 110 23.61 -21.31 20.51
N PHE A 111 22.84 -21.77 19.52
CA PHE A 111 21.93 -20.92 18.73
C PHE A 111 20.97 -20.10 19.60
N PHE A 112 20.30 -20.75 20.54
CA PHE A 112 19.28 -20.08 21.35
C PHE A 112 19.86 -19.04 22.31
N ASP A 113 21.05 -19.28 22.81
CA ASP A 113 21.76 -18.32 23.66
C ASP A 113 22.13 -17.08 22.87
N GLN A 114 22.74 -17.27 21.68
CA GLN A 114 23.06 -16.16 20.78
C GLN A 114 21.81 -15.41 20.32
N PHE A 115 20.73 -16.15 20.00
CA PHE A 115 19.46 -15.53 19.58
C PHE A 115 18.88 -14.66 20.70
N SER A 116 18.94 -15.13 21.94
CA SER A 116 18.46 -14.39 23.10
C SER A 116 19.33 -13.19 23.45
N ASP A 117 20.67 -13.35 23.39
CA ASP A 117 21.60 -12.30 23.77
C ASP A 117 21.73 -11.19 22.73
N ASN A 118 21.59 -11.56 21.45
CA ASN A 118 21.76 -10.63 20.31
C ASN A 118 20.43 -10.04 19.79
N LYS A 119 19.32 -10.25 20.50
CA LYS A 119 18.03 -9.68 20.07
C LYS A 119 18.02 -8.16 20.24
N GLY A 120 17.63 -7.50 19.17
CA GLY A 120 17.48 -6.07 19.13
C GLY A 120 16.07 -5.67 18.72
N HIS A 121 15.52 -4.68 19.39
CA HIS A 121 14.25 -4.05 19.07
C HIS A 121 14.54 -2.61 18.68
N SER A 122 14.08 -2.20 17.51
CA SER A 122 14.11 -0.80 17.13
C SER A 122 12.71 -0.34 16.72
N PHE A 123 12.34 0.84 17.15
CA PHE A 123 11.09 1.50 16.79
C PHE A 123 11.35 2.97 16.54
N GLY A 124 10.53 3.53 15.69
CA GLY A 124 10.66 4.95 15.37
C GLY A 124 9.45 5.46 14.64
N ALA A 125 9.43 6.78 14.46
CA ALA A 125 8.44 7.48 13.68
C ALA A 125 9.14 8.46 12.74
N GLN A 126 8.66 8.54 11.51
CA GLN A 126 9.13 9.47 10.50
C GLN A 126 7.98 10.36 10.06
N LEU A 127 8.14 11.67 10.20
CA LEU A 127 7.22 12.67 9.67
C LEU A 127 7.81 13.25 8.38
N SER A 128 7.07 13.15 7.28
CA SER A 128 7.44 13.73 5.98
C SER A 128 6.45 14.84 5.62
N ILE A 129 6.96 16.06 5.48
CA ILE A 129 6.17 17.25 5.14
C ILE A 129 6.55 17.69 3.73
N PRO A 130 5.64 17.59 2.75
CA PRO A 130 5.92 18.01 1.39
C PRO A 130 5.90 19.54 1.28
N ILE A 131 7.06 20.17 1.08
CA ILE A 131 7.16 21.64 0.93
C ILE A 131 7.01 22.04 -0.53
N PHE A 132 7.64 21.33 -1.46
CA PHE A 132 7.63 21.64 -2.88
C PHE A 132 7.77 20.40 -3.76
N HIS A 133 6.82 20.19 -4.68
CA HIS A 133 6.77 19.01 -5.56
C HIS A 133 6.74 19.38 -7.05
N ARG A 134 7.39 20.44 -7.46
CA ARG A 134 7.47 20.88 -8.89
C ARG A 134 6.11 20.84 -9.59
N PHE A 135 5.03 21.24 -8.91
CA PHE A 135 3.65 21.19 -9.40
C PHE A 135 3.09 19.78 -9.74
N SER A 136 3.83 18.70 -9.48
CA SER A 136 3.39 17.34 -9.81
C SER A 136 2.09 16.95 -9.08
N VAL A 137 1.99 17.29 -7.80
CA VAL A 137 0.78 17.04 -7.00
C VAL A 137 -0.40 17.82 -7.54
N ARG A 138 -0.21 19.11 -7.88
CA ARG A 138 -1.25 19.95 -8.48
C ARG A 138 -1.75 19.36 -9.81
N ASN A 139 -0.82 18.97 -10.69
CA ASN A 139 -1.17 18.36 -11.96
C ASN A 139 -1.92 17.04 -11.78
N ASN A 140 -1.55 16.23 -10.77
CA ASN A 140 -2.25 14.99 -10.46
C ASN A 140 -3.69 15.25 -9.97
N VAL A 141 -3.89 16.27 -9.14
CA VAL A 141 -5.24 16.70 -8.71
C VAL A 141 -6.08 17.13 -9.93
N GLU A 142 -5.52 17.93 -10.83
CA GLU A 142 -6.25 18.36 -12.03
C GLU A 142 -6.60 17.18 -12.95
N ARG A 143 -5.69 16.22 -13.15
CA ARG A 143 -5.98 14.98 -13.88
C ARG A 143 -7.13 14.18 -13.23
N SER A 144 -7.11 14.08 -11.89
CA SER A 144 -8.17 13.38 -11.16
C SER A 144 -9.52 14.09 -11.29
N LYS A 145 -9.55 15.43 -11.33
CA LYS A 145 -10.77 16.20 -11.59
C LYS A 145 -11.31 15.96 -13.00
N VAL A 146 -10.43 15.93 -14.02
CA VAL A 146 -10.84 15.59 -15.38
C VAL A 146 -11.41 14.18 -15.47
N SER A 147 -10.80 13.22 -14.77
CA SER A 147 -11.32 11.85 -14.68
C SER A 147 -12.70 11.80 -14.01
N LEU A 148 -12.90 12.59 -12.95
CA LEU A 148 -14.21 12.74 -12.30
C LEU A 148 -15.26 13.28 -13.26
N GLU A 149 -14.91 14.31 -14.04
CA GLU A 149 -15.85 14.88 -15.01
C GLU A 149 -16.22 13.88 -16.11
N ARG A 150 -15.25 13.09 -16.58
CA ARG A 150 -15.52 11.99 -17.53
C ARG A 150 -16.47 10.94 -16.93
N SER A 151 -16.33 10.60 -15.65
CA SER A 151 -17.22 9.64 -15.00
C SER A 151 -18.64 10.18 -14.83
N LYS A 152 -18.82 11.49 -14.62
CA LYS A 152 -20.14 12.13 -14.60
C LYS A 152 -20.83 12.04 -15.96
N ILE A 153 -20.09 12.43 -17.01
CA ILE A 153 -20.60 12.34 -18.40
C ILE A 153 -20.97 10.90 -18.76
N ALA A 154 -20.15 9.93 -18.36
CA ALA A 154 -20.43 8.51 -18.60
C ALA A 154 -21.71 8.04 -17.89
N LEU A 155 -21.95 8.50 -16.65
CA LEU A 155 -23.20 8.20 -15.93
C LEU A 155 -24.40 8.82 -16.64
N GLU A 156 -24.30 10.09 -17.06
CA GLU A 156 -25.37 10.80 -17.80
C GLU A 156 -25.66 10.10 -19.15
N GLN A 157 -24.62 9.66 -19.86
CA GLN A 157 -24.80 8.88 -21.10
C GLN A 157 -25.54 7.56 -20.84
N GLN A 158 -25.18 6.81 -19.79
CA GLN A 158 -25.85 5.56 -19.44
C GLN A 158 -27.33 5.81 -19.09
N ASP A 159 -27.62 6.90 -18.41
CA ASP A 159 -28.97 7.28 -18.07
C ASP A 159 -29.82 7.62 -19.32
N LEU A 160 -29.29 8.45 -20.23
CA LEU A 160 -29.92 8.78 -21.50
C LEU A 160 -30.12 7.55 -22.40
N ASP A 161 -29.13 6.65 -22.45
CA ASP A 161 -29.20 5.40 -23.20
C ASP A 161 -30.29 4.47 -22.64
N LEU A 162 -30.41 4.38 -21.30
CA LEU A 162 -31.49 3.63 -20.67
C LEU A 162 -32.85 4.22 -21.01
N GLN A 163 -32.98 5.54 -20.89
CA GLN A 163 -34.22 6.23 -21.24
C GLN A 163 -34.62 5.93 -22.70
N ARG A 164 -33.69 6.13 -23.64
CA ARG A 164 -33.91 5.82 -25.05
C ARG A 164 -34.33 4.38 -25.28
N ASN A 165 -33.62 3.41 -24.67
CA ASN A 165 -33.92 2.00 -24.86
C ASN A 165 -35.30 1.61 -24.32
N VAL A 166 -35.69 2.16 -23.14
CA VAL A 166 -37.05 1.93 -22.60
C VAL A 166 -38.13 2.49 -23.51
N PHE A 167 -37.96 3.73 -24.00
CA PHE A 167 -38.96 4.36 -24.89
C PHE A 167 -39.05 3.66 -26.24
N THR A 168 -37.92 3.24 -26.82
CA THR A 168 -37.92 2.48 -28.09
C THR A 168 -38.59 1.11 -27.90
N ALA A 169 -38.20 0.35 -26.88
CA ALA A 169 -38.80 -0.97 -26.63
C ALA A 169 -40.32 -0.88 -26.36
N PHE A 170 -40.76 0.17 -25.64
CA PHE A 170 -42.18 0.41 -25.41
C PHE A 170 -42.94 0.75 -26.69
N ALA A 171 -42.37 1.60 -27.58
CA ALA A 171 -42.94 1.95 -28.84
C ALA A 171 -43.05 0.71 -29.77
N ASP A 172 -41.99 -0.08 -29.84
CA ASP A 172 -41.95 -1.32 -30.64
C ASP A 172 -42.97 -2.34 -30.13
N ALA A 173 -43.09 -2.55 -28.82
CA ALA A 173 -44.09 -3.44 -28.23
C ALA A 173 -45.53 -2.98 -28.52
N LYS A 174 -45.78 -1.65 -28.46
CA LYS A 174 -47.09 -1.08 -28.77
C LYS A 174 -47.44 -1.14 -30.25
N GLY A 175 -46.43 -1.07 -31.14
CA GLY A 175 -46.63 -1.20 -32.58
C GLY A 175 -46.85 -2.63 -33.10
N ALA A 176 -46.48 -3.63 -32.26
CA ALA A 176 -46.64 -5.05 -32.57
C ALA A 176 -48.02 -5.64 -32.12
N LEU A 177 -48.79 -4.88 -31.36
CA LEU A 177 -50.17 -5.20 -30.94
C LEU A 177 -51.17 -4.66 -31.96
#